data_5c7c7167e346cbbe5f711caff32b03de
#
_entry.id   5c7c7167e346cbbe5f711caff32b03de
#
_cell.length_a   1.000
_cell.length_b   1.000
_cell.length_c   1.000
_cell.angle_alpha   90.00
_cell.angle_beta   90.00
_cell.angle_gamma   90.00
#
_symmetry.space_group_name_H-M   'P 1'
#
loop_
_entity.id
_entity.type
_entity.pdbx_description
1 polymer ?
#
loop_
_entity_poly.entity_id
_entity_poly.type
_entity_poly.pdbx_seq_one_letter_code
_entity_poly.pdbx_strand_id
1 'polypeptide(L)'
;MTFVFYNGLTKGSEVRFMRKILLVDDNSAIAQELAKLLKRRGYGVQIAATVAGAKEVIEKESPLFISSDLDLPDGSGLELLDMVRAADADLPFLIASCHASSHYEAEAVRRGVTLCLDKTRINFVADKLIEYAYRQSCGEAQPDFHKLLYVHADTADTSNGLRSGVLSAAMLQKGFYIVTAETLAGANDLLLEDDNIELILCDTTLPDGSGLDLLHSQRNLAERYGTLVKSRPLFILTDSRDLATEYQYRQEGVNDYLTSPVNIPELIRRIRYFIASQERIQAAE
;
A
#
# COMPACT_ATOMS: atom_id res chain seq x y z
N MET A 1 -9.01 24.12 -12.62
CA MET A 1 -9.75 23.74 -11.42
C MET A 1 -8.71 23.28 -10.40
N THR A 2 -8.37 24.16 -9.47
CA THR A 2 -7.22 24.04 -8.59
C THR A 2 -7.61 23.16 -7.40
N PHE A 3 -7.05 21.96 -7.30
CA PHE A 3 -7.23 21.13 -6.12
C PHE A 3 -6.31 21.66 -4.99
N VAL A 4 -6.93 22.32 -4.03
CA VAL A 4 -6.27 22.73 -2.79
C VAL A 4 -6.32 21.53 -1.84
N PHE A 5 -5.18 20.89 -1.62
CA PHE A 5 -5.04 19.87 -0.59
C PHE A 5 -4.94 20.54 0.78
N TYR A 6 -6.00 20.41 1.58
CA TYR A 6 -6.01 20.84 2.98
C TYR A 6 -5.27 19.79 3.83
N ASN A 7 -4.01 20.03 4.10
CA ASN A 7 -3.34 19.42 5.25
C ASN A 7 -3.71 20.24 6.47
N GLY A 8 -4.53 19.67 7.36
CA GLY A 8 -4.87 20.25 8.66
C GLY A 8 -3.64 20.35 9.54
N LEU A 9 -2.88 21.43 9.39
CA LEU A 9 -1.86 21.87 10.33
C LEU A 9 -2.11 23.32 10.69
N THR A 10 -2.05 23.58 11.99
CA THR A 10 -2.22 24.80 12.72
C THR A 10 -1.62 26.02 12.01
N LYS A 11 -2.32 27.16 12.11
CA LYS A 11 -1.87 28.49 11.69
C LYS A 11 -0.44 28.76 12.18
N GLY A 12 0.51 28.89 11.24
CA GLY A 12 1.84 29.41 11.55
C GLY A 12 3.04 28.68 10.97
N SER A 13 2.89 27.75 10.02
CA SER A 13 4.02 27.10 9.37
C SER A 13 4.17 27.52 7.91
N GLU A 14 5.37 27.99 7.57
CA GLU A 14 5.89 28.20 6.23
C GLU A 14 5.44 27.08 5.27
N VAL A 15 5.22 27.43 3.99
CA VAL A 15 4.97 26.47 2.91
C VAL A 15 6.11 25.47 2.88
N ARG A 16 5.96 24.35 3.57
CA ARG A 16 6.93 23.27 3.55
C ARG A 16 6.86 22.69 2.15
N PHE A 17 7.87 22.97 1.33
CA PHE A 17 8.06 22.31 0.04
C PHE A 17 7.96 20.80 0.29
N MET A 18 6.94 20.17 -0.26
CA MET A 18 6.75 18.72 -0.09
C MET A 18 7.96 18.03 -0.72
N ARG A 19 8.78 17.39 0.11
CA ARG A 19 9.90 16.57 -0.37
C ARG A 19 9.35 15.55 -1.34
N LYS A 20 10.02 15.39 -2.49
CA LYS A 20 9.62 14.45 -3.54
C LYS A 20 10.29 13.11 -3.30
N ILE A 21 9.64 12.05 -3.77
CA ILE A 21 10.25 10.72 -3.88
C ILE A 21 11.14 10.71 -5.12
N LEU A 22 12.37 10.23 -5.01
CA LEU A 22 13.26 10.00 -6.15
C LEU A 22 13.19 8.52 -6.55
N LEU A 23 12.70 8.25 -7.75
CA LEU A 23 12.75 6.94 -8.38
C LEU A 23 13.94 6.90 -9.35
N VAL A 24 14.83 5.94 -9.18
CA VAL A 24 16.01 5.74 -10.05
C VAL A 24 15.84 4.41 -10.76
N ASP A 25 15.57 4.45 -12.08
CA ASP A 25 15.22 3.27 -12.85
C ASP A 25 15.39 3.57 -14.33
N ASP A 26 16.19 2.81 -15.06
CA ASP A 26 16.41 2.95 -16.49
C ASP A 26 15.24 2.44 -17.34
N ASN A 27 14.41 1.56 -16.76
CA ASN A 27 13.17 1.14 -17.39
C ASN A 27 12.10 2.21 -17.26
N SER A 28 12.01 3.07 -18.27
CA SER A 28 11.09 4.21 -18.28
C SER A 28 9.62 3.81 -18.09
N ALA A 29 9.20 2.63 -18.54
CA ALA A 29 7.82 2.15 -18.38
C ALA A 29 7.50 1.84 -16.92
N ILE A 30 8.39 1.12 -16.25
CA ILE A 30 8.25 0.80 -14.80
C ILE A 30 8.30 2.08 -13.97
N ALA A 31 9.30 2.94 -14.21
CA ALA A 31 9.44 4.20 -13.48
C ALA A 31 8.20 5.11 -13.62
N GLN A 32 7.64 5.22 -14.82
CA GLN A 32 6.45 6.02 -15.08
C GLN A 32 5.20 5.43 -14.42
N GLU A 33 5.03 4.11 -14.43
CA GLU A 33 3.89 3.46 -13.79
C GLU A 33 3.95 3.61 -12.26
N LEU A 34 5.11 3.37 -11.64
CA LEU A 34 5.31 3.65 -10.21
C LEU A 34 5.06 5.12 -9.88
N ALA A 35 5.60 6.05 -10.68
CA ALA A 35 5.38 7.47 -10.48
C ALA A 35 3.90 7.86 -10.60
N LYS A 36 3.16 7.26 -11.53
CA LYS A 36 1.72 7.47 -11.69
C LYS A 36 0.93 6.98 -10.47
N LEU A 37 1.27 5.80 -9.95
CA LEU A 37 0.64 5.24 -8.75
C LEU A 37 0.92 6.13 -7.52
N LEU A 38 2.16 6.56 -7.31
CA LEU A 38 2.55 7.45 -6.22
C LEU A 38 1.88 8.84 -6.33
N LYS A 39 1.85 9.42 -7.55
CA LYS A 39 1.20 10.72 -7.80
C LYS A 39 -0.30 10.67 -7.57
N ARG A 40 -0.97 9.57 -7.89
CA ARG A 40 -2.40 9.37 -7.58
C ARG A 40 -2.67 9.41 -6.07
N ARG A 41 -1.69 9.07 -5.24
CA ARG A 41 -1.74 9.14 -3.77
C ARG A 41 -1.27 10.48 -3.21
N GLY A 42 -0.97 11.47 -4.07
CA GLY A 42 -0.62 12.84 -3.68
C GLY A 42 0.87 13.09 -3.42
N TYR A 43 1.75 12.15 -3.76
CA TYR A 43 3.19 12.34 -3.61
C TYR A 43 3.81 13.03 -4.82
N GLY A 44 4.75 13.95 -4.59
CA GLY A 44 5.65 14.46 -5.62
C GLY A 44 6.66 13.38 -5.98
N VAL A 45 6.94 13.19 -7.28
CA VAL A 45 7.88 12.17 -7.75
C VAL A 45 8.79 12.76 -8.81
N GLN A 46 10.11 12.53 -8.64
CA GLN A 46 11.13 12.74 -9.66
C GLN A 46 11.66 11.38 -10.14
N ILE A 47 12.05 11.30 -11.40
CA ILE A 47 12.60 10.10 -12.01
C ILE A 47 13.99 10.44 -12.54
N ALA A 48 14.94 9.56 -12.27
CA ALA A 48 16.27 9.54 -12.88
C ALA A 48 16.49 8.16 -13.52
N ALA A 49 17.11 8.11 -14.69
CA ALA A 49 17.39 6.86 -15.39
C ALA A 49 18.82 6.35 -15.18
N THR A 50 19.64 7.09 -14.42
CA THR A 50 21.06 6.84 -14.26
C THR A 50 21.53 7.26 -12.85
N VAL A 51 22.66 6.72 -12.43
CA VAL A 51 23.35 7.16 -11.19
C VAL A 51 23.71 8.65 -11.27
N ALA A 52 24.23 9.11 -12.40
CA ALA A 52 24.59 10.52 -12.62
C ALA A 52 23.36 11.43 -12.52
N GLY A 53 22.25 11.06 -13.15
CA GLY A 53 21.00 11.81 -13.05
C GLY A 53 20.43 11.84 -11.62
N ALA A 54 20.55 10.74 -10.88
CA ALA A 54 20.14 10.69 -9.48
C ALA A 54 20.98 11.64 -8.61
N LYS A 55 22.30 11.70 -8.82
CA LYS A 55 23.21 12.64 -8.14
C LYS A 55 22.78 14.08 -8.34
N GLU A 56 22.51 14.48 -9.57
CA GLU A 56 22.06 15.84 -9.87
C GLU A 56 20.76 16.21 -9.13
N VAL A 57 19.83 15.27 -9.01
CA VAL A 57 18.58 15.49 -8.28
C VAL A 57 18.86 15.65 -6.78
N ILE A 58 19.68 14.76 -6.21
CA ILE A 58 20.02 14.77 -4.78
C ILE A 58 20.74 16.06 -4.38
N GLU A 59 21.66 16.55 -5.23
CA GLU A 59 22.37 17.81 -5.00
C GLU A 59 21.48 19.06 -5.04
N LYS A 60 20.43 19.03 -5.85
CA LYS A 60 19.51 20.18 -6.02
C LYS A 60 18.33 20.15 -5.03
N GLU A 61 17.86 18.98 -4.69
CA GLU A 61 16.68 18.79 -3.85
C GLU A 61 16.95 17.65 -2.86
N SER A 62 16.53 17.81 -1.61
CA SER A 62 16.57 16.71 -0.63
C SER A 62 15.33 15.82 -0.83
N PRO A 63 15.41 14.62 -1.40
CA PRO A 63 14.26 13.76 -1.54
C PRO A 63 13.73 13.29 -0.17
N LEU A 64 12.46 12.87 -0.15
CA LEU A 64 11.85 12.25 1.03
C LEU A 64 12.52 10.91 1.31
N PHE A 65 12.71 10.13 0.25
CA PHE A 65 13.52 8.92 0.18
C PHE A 65 13.89 8.63 -1.28
N ILE A 66 14.79 7.67 -1.48
CA ILE A 66 15.22 7.20 -2.79
C ILE A 66 14.76 5.74 -2.95
N SER A 67 14.16 5.40 -4.10
CA SER A 67 13.96 4.02 -4.54
C SER A 67 14.75 3.81 -5.82
N SER A 68 15.74 2.93 -5.79
CA SER A 68 16.66 2.69 -6.91
C SER A 68 16.55 1.26 -7.44
N ASP A 69 16.63 1.12 -8.74
CA ASP A 69 17.01 -0.16 -9.32
C ASP A 69 18.43 -0.53 -8.91
N LEU A 70 18.71 -1.84 -8.94
CA LEU A 70 20.03 -2.39 -8.69
C LEU A 70 20.95 -2.16 -9.88
N ASP A 71 20.45 -2.44 -11.10
CA ASP A 71 21.20 -2.38 -12.35
C ASP A 71 20.86 -1.10 -13.10
N LEU A 72 21.82 -0.20 -13.23
CA LEU A 72 21.68 1.08 -13.92
C LEU A 72 22.73 1.19 -15.05
N PRO A 73 22.46 1.93 -16.13
CA PRO A 73 23.34 1.97 -17.30
C PRO A 73 24.77 2.49 -17.03
N ASP A 74 24.92 3.30 -16.01
CA ASP A 74 26.17 3.99 -15.66
C ASP A 74 26.72 3.58 -14.30
N GLY A 75 26.19 2.51 -13.67
CA GLY A 75 26.61 2.03 -12.37
C GLY A 75 25.59 1.13 -11.70
N SER A 76 25.67 1.00 -10.38
CA SER A 76 24.80 0.15 -9.59
C SER A 76 24.02 0.97 -8.55
N GLY A 77 22.80 0.52 -8.24
CA GLY A 77 22.05 1.06 -7.11
C GLY A 77 22.78 0.93 -5.77
N LEU A 78 23.68 -0.06 -5.63
CA LEU A 78 24.54 -0.19 -4.45
C LEU A 78 25.62 0.90 -4.39
N GLU A 79 26.20 1.28 -5.52
CA GLU A 79 27.16 2.40 -5.59
C GLU A 79 26.47 3.74 -5.27
N LEU A 80 25.24 3.91 -5.75
CA LEU A 80 24.43 5.05 -5.41
C LEU A 80 24.12 5.08 -3.90
N LEU A 81 23.81 3.93 -3.31
CA LEU A 81 23.59 3.77 -1.86
C LEU A 81 24.85 4.19 -1.06
N ASP A 82 26.04 3.68 -1.43
CA ASP A 82 27.28 4.05 -0.75
C ASP A 82 27.54 5.56 -0.78
N MET A 83 27.29 6.16 -1.93
CA MET A 83 27.44 7.62 -2.07
C MET A 83 26.45 8.38 -1.21
N VAL A 84 25.20 7.95 -1.17
CA VAL A 84 24.16 8.58 -0.31
C VAL A 84 24.53 8.42 1.16
N ARG A 85 24.99 7.24 1.59
CA ARG A 85 25.40 6.99 2.98
C ARG A 85 26.59 7.81 3.41
N ALA A 86 27.51 8.11 2.50
CA ALA A 86 28.64 8.99 2.76
C ALA A 86 28.22 10.47 2.97
N ALA A 87 27.14 10.92 2.34
CA ALA A 87 26.63 12.28 2.41
C ALA A 87 25.54 12.45 3.49
N ASP A 88 24.64 11.48 3.60
CA ASP A 88 23.49 11.47 4.53
C ASP A 88 23.23 10.04 4.97
N ALA A 89 23.63 9.71 6.20
CA ALA A 89 23.46 8.37 6.76
C ALA A 89 21.98 8.00 7.01
N ASP A 90 21.14 9.00 7.21
CA ASP A 90 19.75 8.84 7.63
C ASP A 90 18.75 8.94 6.47
N LEU A 91 19.18 9.40 5.27
CA LEU A 91 18.30 9.48 4.12
C LEU A 91 17.82 8.08 3.73
N PRO A 92 16.50 7.81 3.79
CA PRO A 92 16.02 6.48 3.50
C PRO A 92 16.30 6.09 2.05
N PHE A 93 16.83 4.87 1.87
CA PHE A 93 17.20 4.33 0.58
C PHE A 93 16.64 2.91 0.43
N LEU A 94 15.82 2.71 -0.60
CA LEU A 94 15.20 1.45 -0.94
C LEU A 94 15.78 0.94 -2.26
N ILE A 95 15.97 -0.37 -2.35
CA ILE A 95 16.33 -1.04 -3.61
C ILE A 95 15.10 -1.79 -4.10
N ALA A 96 14.71 -1.56 -5.35
CA ALA A 96 13.64 -2.28 -6.02
C ALA A 96 14.19 -2.90 -7.31
N SER A 97 14.32 -4.23 -7.38
CA SER A 97 14.93 -4.93 -8.52
C SER A 97 14.16 -6.19 -8.89
N CYS A 98 14.15 -6.53 -10.18
CA CYS A 98 13.64 -7.80 -10.68
C CYS A 98 14.60 -8.98 -10.45
N HIS A 99 15.84 -8.70 -10.05
CA HIS A 99 16.90 -9.68 -9.85
C HIS A 99 17.39 -9.73 -8.40
N ALA A 100 16.53 -9.49 -7.44
CA ALA A 100 16.86 -9.57 -6.02
C ALA A 100 17.22 -11.03 -5.65
N SER A 101 18.53 -11.37 -5.71
CA SER A 101 19.03 -12.60 -5.14
C SER A 101 19.38 -12.39 -3.67
N SER A 102 19.33 -13.45 -2.86
CA SER A 102 19.72 -13.41 -1.45
C SER A 102 21.12 -12.82 -1.20
N HIS A 103 22.01 -12.93 -2.19
CA HIS A 103 23.35 -12.35 -2.13
C HIS A 103 23.32 -10.82 -2.21
N TYR A 104 22.55 -10.25 -3.13
CA TYR A 104 22.42 -8.79 -3.28
C TYR A 104 21.66 -8.16 -2.11
N GLU A 105 20.65 -8.83 -1.59
CA GLU A 105 19.95 -8.36 -0.38
C GLU A 105 20.89 -8.29 0.82
N ALA A 106 21.69 -9.34 1.05
CA ALA A 106 22.65 -9.35 2.14
C ALA A 106 23.72 -8.25 2.00
N GLU A 107 24.17 -7.96 0.77
CA GLU A 107 25.09 -6.88 0.48
C GLU A 107 24.46 -5.50 0.70
N ALA A 108 23.22 -5.30 0.21
CA ALA A 108 22.46 -4.06 0.42
C ALA A 108 22.24 -3.77 1.91
N VAL A 109 21.89 -4.79 2.69
CA VAL A 109 21.71 -4.69 4.15
C VAL A 109 23.02 -4.27 4.83
N ARG A 110 24.15 -4.87 4.46
CA ARG A 110 25.47 -4.48 5.00
C ARG A 110 25.83 -3.02 4.71
N ARG A 111 25.38 -2.47 3.57
CA ARG A 111 25.61 -1.09 3.17
C ARG A 111 24.54 -0.12 3.73
N GLY A 112 23.61 -0.61 4.53
CA GLY A 112 22.61 0.22 5.19
C GLY A 112 21.41 0.59 4.30
N VAL A 113 20.99 -0.32 3.40
CA VAL A 113 19.70 -0.17 2.72
C VAL A 113 18.57 -0.18 3.74
N THR A 114 17.54 0.63 3.49
CA THR A 114 16.37 0.66 4.35
C THR A 114 15.42 -0.52 4.07
N LEU A 115 15.25 -0.87 2.80
CA LEU A 115 14.36 -1.95 2.36
C LEU A 115 14.73 -2.44 0.96
N CYS A 116 14.64 -3.75 0.72
CA CYS A 116 14.72 -4.36 -0.61
C CYS A 116 13.32 -4.83 -1.05
N LEU A 117 12.97 -4.57 -2.30
CA LEU A 117 11.68 -4.89 -2.91
C LEU A 117 11.87 -5.64 -4.23
N ASP A 118 11.03 -6.64 -4.47
CA ASP A 118 10.95 -7.36 -5.74
C ASP A 118 10.03 -6.60 -6.71
N LYS A 119 10.58 -6.14 -7.84
CA LYS A 119 9.84 -5.41 -8.89
C LYS A 119 8.91 -6.27 -9.74
N THR A 120 8.98 -7.59 -9.67
CA THR A 120 8.07 -8.44 -10.44
C THR A 120 6.60 -8.17 -10.09
N ARG A 121 6.36 -7.55 -8.93
CA ARG A 121 5.03 -7.19 -8.40
C ARG A 121 4.91 -5.67 -8.22
N ILE A 122 4.74 -4.93 -9.33
CA ILE A 122 4.79 -3.46 -9.36
C ILE A 122 3.78 -2.79 -8.41
N ASN A 123 2.56 -3.33 -8.28
CA ASN A 123 1.55 -2.79 -7.37
C ASN A 123 1.99 -2.94 -5.91
N PHE A 124 2.58 -4.09 -5.56
CA PHE A 124 3.15 -4.31 -4.22
C PHE A 124 4.30 -3.34 -3.93
N VAL A 125 5.20 -3.11 -4.90
CA VAL A 125 6.26 -2.11 -4.75
C VAL A 125 5.68 -0.73 -4.53
N ALA A 126 4.69 -0.31 -5.34
CA ALA A 126 4.03 0.98 -5.18
C ALA A 126 3.40 1.12 -3.79
N ASP A 127 2.71 0.10 -3.31
CA ASP A 127 2.08 0.10 -1.98
C ASP A 127 3.12 0.22 -0.86
N LYS A 128 4.25 -0.49 -0.97
CA LYS A 128 5.35 -0.38 0.01
C LYS A 128 6.02 1.00 -0.01
N LEU A 129 6.21 1.58 -1.19
CA LEU A 129 6.74 2.95 -1.32
C LEU A 129 5.77 3.98 -0.72
N ILE A 130 4.47 3.81 -0.90
CA ILE A 130 3.43 4.67 -0.32
C ILE A 130 3.42 4.56 1.20
N GLU A 131 3.41 3.34 1.73
CA GLU A 131 3.51 3.07 3.16
C GLU A 131 4.73 3.77 3.76
N TYR A 132 5.87 3.60 3.11
CA TYR A 132 7.12 4.20 3.56
C TYR A 132 7.08 5.73 3.50
N ALA A 133 6.61 6.30 2.38
CA ALA A 133 6.47 7.75 2.19
C ALA A 133 5.58 8.38 3.28
N TYR A 134 4.52 7.69 3.64
CA TYR A 134 3.63 8.17 4.67
C TYR A 134 4.30 8.17 6.05
N ARG A 135 4.99 7.08 6.43
CA ARG A 135 5.73 6.99 7.68
C ARG A 135 6.76 8.14 7.81
N GLN A 136 7.49 8.42 6.73
CA GLN A 136 8.46 9.52 6.70
C GLN A 136 7.81 10.91 6.80
N SER A 137 6.58 11.07 6.33
CA SER A 137 5.86 12.35 6.35
C SER A 137 5.24 12.68 7.72
N CYS A 138 4.96 11.66 8.54
CA CYS A 138 4.28 11.82 9.83
C CYS A 138 5.23 12.10 11.02
N GLY A 139 6.56 11.95 10.84
CA GLY A 139 7.54 12.12 11.91
C GLY A 139 7.51 10.99 12.96
N GLU A 140 8.12 11.23 14.14
CA GLU A 140 8.28 10.21 15.19
C GLU A 140 6.96 9.74 15.84
N ALA A 141 5.87 10.48 15.70
CA ALA A 141 4.55 10.02 16.07
C ALA A 141 4.03 9.08 14.96
N GLN A 142 4.47 7.84 14.97
CA GLN A 142 3.88 6.81 14.12
C GLN A 142 2.43 6.61 14.59
N PRO A 143 1.41 7.03 13.83
CA PRO A 143 0.08 6.54 14.12
C PRO A 143 0.10 5.02 13.91
N ASP A 144 -0.46 4.27 14.83
CA ASP A 144 -0.76 2.86 14.60
C ASP A 144 -1.66 2.78 13.37
N PHE A 145 -1.07 2.36 12.24
CA PHE A 145 -1.82 2.17 11.02
C PHE A 145 -2.50 0.83 11.05
N HIS A 146 -3.79 0.88 10.88
CA HIS A 146 -4.56 -0.31 10.56
C HIS A 146 -4.37 -0.64 9.08
N LYS A 147 -3.78 -1.79 8.78
CA LYS A 147 -3.55 -2.25 7.43
C LYS A 147 -4.74 -3.03 6.93
N LEU A 148 -5.32 -2.59 5.81
CA LEU A 148 -6.48 -3.18 5.19
C LEU A 148 -6.14 -3.72 3.80
N LEU A 149 -6.75 -4.83 3.41
CA LEU A 149 -6.73 -5.32 2.04
C LEU A 149 -8.03 -4.93 1.35
N TYR A 150 -7.96 -4.30 0.18
CA TYR A 150 -9.12 -4.07 -0.67
C TYR A 150 -9.01 -4.90 -1.94
N VAL A 151 -9.93 -5.86 -2.08
CA VAL A 151 -10.01 -6.77 -3.23
C VAL A 151 -11.12 -6.29 -4.14
N HIS A 152 -10.75 -5.82 -5.34
CA HIS A 152 -11.69 -5.24 -6.31
C HIS A 152 -11.23 -5.52 -7.73
N ALA A 153 -12.18 -5.68 -8.66
CA ALA A 153 -11.85 -5.70 -10.08
C ALA A 153 -11.52 -4.27 -10.55
N ASP A 154 -10.32 -4.05 -11.11
CA ASP A 154 -9.98 -2.77 -11.75
C ASP A 154 -10.61 -2.70 -13.15
N THR A 155 -11.93 -2.66 -13.19
CA THR A 155 -12.66 -2.37 -14.43
C THR A 155 -12.83 -0.85 -14.55
N ALA A 156 -12.69 -0.31 -15.76
CA ALA A 156 -12.90 1.13 -16.03
C ALA A 156 -14.31 1.62 -15.61
N ASP A 157 -15.24 0.71 -15.46
CA ASP A 157 -16.57 0.81 -14.87
C ASP A 157 -16.59 0.12 -13.51
N THR A 158 -15.89 0.69 -12.53
CA THR A 158 -16.11 0.22 -11.15
C THR A 158 -17.52 0.62 -10.75
N SER A 159 -18.42 -0.35 -10.81
CA SER A 159 -19.84 -0.26 -10.47
C SER A 159 -20.08 0.33 -9.08
N ASN A 160 -19.11 0.22 -8.19
CA ASN A 160 -19.16 0.75 -6.83
C ASN A 160 -18.96 2.27 -6.70
N GLY A 161 -18.65 3.00 -7.78
CA GLY A 161 -18.37 4.45 -7.72
C GLY A 161 -17.14 4.79 -6.84
N LEU A 162 -16.51 3.81 -6.22
CA LEU A 162 -15.36 3.95 -5.36
C LEU A 162 -14.09 3.59 -6.15
N ARG A 163 -13.48 4.60 -6.75
CA ARG A 163 -12.14 4.39 -7.34
C ARG A 163 -11.16 4.07 -6.20
N SER A 164 -10.44 2.97 -6.30
CA SER A 164 -9.49 2.50 -5.27
C SER A 164 -8.53 3.60 -4.80
N GLY A 165 -8.07 4.46 -5.70
CA GLY A 165 -7.22 5.59 -5.36
C GLY A 165 -7.89 6.66 -4.49
N VAL A 166 -9.19 6.93 -4.67
CA VAL A 166 -9.92 7.91 -3.86
C VAL A 166 -10.18 7.34 -2.46
N LEU A 167 -10.59 6.07 -2.39
CA LEU A 167 -10.76 5.36 -1.12
C LEU A 167 -9.44 5.33 -0.34
N SER A 168 -8.37 4.88 -0.96
CA SER A 168 -7.05 4.76 -0.32
C SER A 168 -6.53 6.11 0.19
N ALA A 169 -6.68 7.19 -0.58
CA ALA A 169 -6.25 8.52 -0.14
C ALA A 169 -7.08 9.03 1.06
N ALA A 170 -8.39 8.81 1.06
CA ALA A 170 -9.27 9.21 2.16
C ALA A 170 -9.01 8.38 3.43
N MET A 171 -8.79 7.09 3.28
CA MET A 171 -8.51 6.16 4.37
C MET A 171 -7.15 6.43 5.01
N LEU A 172 -6.13 6.73 4.19
CA LEU A 172 -4.78 7.05 4.67
C LEU A 172 -4.78 8.26 5.62
N GLN A 173 -5.55 9.32 5.29
CA GLN A 173 -5.70 10.50 6.15
C GLN A 173 -6.33 10.19 7.52
N LYS A 174 -6.91 9.02 7.65
CA LYS A 174 -7.61 8.57 8.87
C LYS A 174 -6.90 7.43 9.61
N GLY A 175 -5.65 7.15 9.25
CA GLY A 175 -4.85 6.13 9.91
C GLY A 175 -5.08 4.72 9.38
N PHE A 176 -5.61 4.58 8.16
CA PHE A 176 -5.78 3.30 7.49
C PHE A 176 -4.92 3.22 6.24
N TYR A 177 -4.13 2.19 6.15
CA TYR A 177 -3.33 1.89 4.97
C TYR A 177 -3.99 0.77 4.17
N ILE A 178 -4.29 1.02 2.89
CA ILE A 178 -4.94 0.03 2.01
C ILE A 178 -3.93 -0.52 1.02
N VAL A 179 -3.73 -1.85 1.05
CA VAL A 179 -3.15 -2.63 -0.05
C VAL A 179 -4.27 -3.13 -0.95
N THR A 180 -4.00 -3.32 -2.24
CA THR A 180 -5.03 -3.72 -3.20
C THR A 180 -4.69 -5.03 -3.89
N ALA A 181 -5.71 -5.84 -4.18
CA ALA A 181 -5.66 -7.00 -5.05
C ALA A 181 -6.79 -6.93 -6.07
N GLU A 182 -6.55 -7.37 -7.30
CA GLU A 182 -7.55 -7.35 -8.37
C GLU A 182 -8.23 -8.70 -8.56
N THR A 183 -7.71 -9.74 -7.91
CA THR A 183 -8.15 -11.13 -8.04
C THR A 183 -8.19 -11.83 -6.69
N LEU A 184 -8.98 -12.89 -6.61
CA LEU A 184 -9.03 -13.81 -5.47
C LEU A 184 -7.65 -14.45 -5.20
N ALA A 185 -6.98 -14.89 -6.27
CA ALA A 185 -5.63 -15.48 -6.16
C ALA A 185 -4.63 -14.47 -5.56
N GLY A 186 -4.58 -13.25 -6.11
CA GLY A 186 -3.70 -12.19 -5.58
C GLY A 186 -4.03 -11.78 -4.15
N ALA A 187 -5.30 -11.81 -3.77
CA ALA A 187 -5.72 -11.57 -2.38
C ALA A 187 -5.20 -12.66 -1.43
N ASN A 188 -5.33 -13.94 -1.81
CA ASN A 188 -4.83 -15.05 -1.02
C ASN A 188 -3.30 -15.00 -0.85
N ASP A 189 -2.56 -14.65 -1.90
CA ASP A 189 -1.10 -14.50 -1.84
C ASP A 189 -0.71 -13.41 -0.82
N LEU A 190 -1.36 -12.23 -0.89
CA LEU A 190 -1.11 -11.14 0.06
C LEU A 190 -1.46 -11.52 1.50
N LEU A 191 -2.54 -12.28 1.71
CA LEU A 191 -2.94 -12.73 3.04
C LEU A 191 -2.00 -13.77 3.65
N LEU A 192 -1.28 -14.53 2.82
CA LEU A 192 -0.26 -15.48 3.26
C LEU A 192 1.09 -14.78 3.54
N GLU A 193 1.40 -13.72 2.81
CA GLU A 193 2.68 -13.00 2.91
C GLU A 193 2.68 -11.90 3.98
N ASP A 194 1.53 -11.37 4.36
CA ASP A 194 1.43 -10.19 5.23
C ASP A 194 0.43 -10.38 6.39
N ASP A 195 0.95 -10.76 7.54
CA ASP A 195 0.17 -10.96 8.75
C ASP A 195 -0.34 -9.66 9.41
N ASN A 196 0.14 -8.49 8.95
CA ASN A 196 -0.30 -7.21 9.48
C ASN A 196 -1.62 -6.73 8.85
N ILE A 197 -2.15 -7.41 7.85
CA ILE A 197 -3.49 -7.11 7.33
C ILE A 197 -4.52 -7.46 8.40
N GLU A 198 -5.28 -6.46 8.84
CA GLU A 198 -6.22 -6.58 9.95
C GLU A 198 -7.66 -6.83 9.49
N LEU A 199 -8.03 -6.35 8.29
CA LEU A 199 -9.38 -6.44 7.76
C LEU A 199 -9.35 -6.42 6.23
N ILE A 200 -10.32 -7.11 5.63
CA ILE A 200 -10.50 -7.17 4.19
C ILE A 200 -11.76 -6.41 3.79
N LEU A 201 -11.63 -5.53 2.81
CA LEU A 201 -12.73 -5.00 2.01
C LEU A 201 -12.76 -5.77 0.71
N CYS A 202 -13.91 -6.24 0.26
CA CYS A 202 -14.00 -7.05 -0.95
C CYS A 202 -15.27 -6.73 -1.74
N ASP A 203 -15.14 -6.61 -3.05
CA ASP A 203 -16.29 -6.55 -3.95
C ASP A 203 -17.00 -7.91 -4.00
N THR A 204 -18.29 -7.89 -4.28
CA THR A 204 -19.07 -9.14 -4.42
C THR A 204 -18.59 -10.01 -5.56
N THR A 205 -18.11 -9.40 -6.65
CA THR A 205 -17.69 -10.09 -7.87
C THR A 205 -16.25 -9.75 -8.20
N LEU A 206 -15.44 -10.77 -8.44
CA LEU A 206 -14.04 -10.66 -8.84
C LEU A 206 -13.84 -11.37 -10.18
N PRO A 207 -12.77 -11.10 -10.94
CA PRO A 207 -12.51 -11.76 -12.22
C PRO A 207 -12.38 -13.28 -12.14
N ASP A 208 -11.94 -13.81 -11.00
CA ASP A 208 -11.66 -15.23 -10.75
C ASP A 208 -12.49 -15.82 -9.61
N GLY A 209 -13.57 -15.11 -9.16
CA GLY A 209 -14.44 -15.62 -8.11
C GLY A 209 -15.32 -14.54 -7.49
N SER A 210 -15.59 -14.69 -6.20
CA SER A 210 -16.47 -13.79 -5.44
C SER A 210 -15.94 -13.53 -4.02
N GLY A 211 -16.53 -12.56 -3.34
CA GLY A 211 -16.23 -12.32 -1.92
C GLY A 211 -16.55 -13.53 -1.02
N LEU A 212 -17.51 -14.38 -1.38
CA LEU A 212 -17.77 -15.64 -0.66
C LEU A 212 -16.65 -16.65 -0.87
N ASP A 213 -16.11 -16.75 -2.09
CA ASP A 213 -15.00 -17.67 -2.37
C ASP A 213 -13.75 -17.24 -1.56
N LEU A 214 -13.54 -15.93 -1.37
CA LEU A 214 -12.48 -15.43 -0.49
C LEU A 214 -12.71 -15.83 0.97
N LEU A 215 -13.94 -15.73 1.47
CA LEU A 215 -14.29 -16.15 2.83
C LEU A 215 -14.04 -17.65 3.03
N HIS A 216 -14.47 -18.46 2.09
CA HIS A 216 -14.28 -19.91 2.12
C HIS A 216 -12.80 -20.28 2.01
N SER A 217 -12.04 -19.58 1.16
CA SER A 217 -10.59 -19.75 1.03
C SER A 217 -9.88 -19.49 2.37
N GLN A 218 -10.20 -18.41 3.07
CA GLN A 218 -9.62 -18.11 4.38
C GLN A 218 -9.93 -19.22 5.41
N ARG A 219 -11.16 -19.73 5.44
CA ARG A 219 -11.54 -20.84 6.34
C ARG A 219 -10.77 -22.10 6.04
N ASN A 220 -10.68 -22.48 4.76
CA ASN A 220 -9.92 -23.64 4.34
C ASN A 220 -8.41 -23.52 4.69
N LEU A 221 -7.84 -22.33 4.58
CA LEU A 221 -6.46 -22.09 4.97
C LEU A 221 -6.29 -22.20 6.50
N ALA A 222 -7.20 -21.64 7.28
CA ALA A 222 -7.19 -21.76 8.74
C ALA A 222 -7.37 -23.21 9.22
N GLU A 223 -8.25 -23.99 8.56
CA GLU A 223 -8.41 -25.42 8.85
C GLU A 223 -7.16 -26.24 8.52
N ARG A 224 -6.50 -25.92 7.40
CA ARG A 224 -5.31 -26.65 6.93
C ARG A 224 -4.05 -26.32 7.72
N TYR A 225 -3.85 -25.06 8.08
CA TYR A 225 -2.62 -24.54 8.69
C TYR A 225 -2.80 -24.13 10.16
N GLY A 226 -4.01 -24.23 10.70
CA GLY A 226 -4.30 -23.93 12.11
C GLY A 226 -4.01 -22.47 12.48
N THR A 227 -3.42 -22.27 13.65
CA THR A 227 -3.07 -20.94 14.17
C THR A 227 -1.99 -20.20 13.37
N LEU A 228 -1.36 -20.85 12.38
CA LEU A 228 -0.36 -20.22 11.51
C LEU A 228 -0.99 -19.25 10.50
N VAL A 229 -2.29 -19.37 10.23
CA VAL A 229 -3.00 -18.48 9.32
C VAL A 229 -4.12 -17.77 10.07
N LYS A 230 -3.98 -16.46 10.21
CA LYS A 230 -4.98 -15.60 10.86
C LYS A 230 -6.19 -15.42 9.95
N SER A 231 -7.39 -15.77 10.41
CA SER A 231 -8.63 -15.39 9.74
C SER A 231 -8.87 -13.90 9.94
N ARG A 232 -9.08 -13.17 8.84
CA ARG A 232 -9.31 -11.71 8.90
C ARG A 232 -10.79 -11.40 8.68
N PRO A 233 -11.31 -10.38 9.38
CA PRO A 233 -12.66 -9.89 9.14
C PRO A 233 -12.86 -9.48 7.68
N LEU A 234 -14.03 -9.82 7.13
CA LEU A 234 -14.39 -9.53 5.75
C LEU A 234 -15.61 -8.60 5.69
N PHE A 235 -15.45 -7.45 5.08
CA PHE A 235 -16.50 -6.50 4.76
C PHE A 235 -16.76 -6.54 3.25
N ILE A 236 -18.00 -6.71 2.85
CA ILE A 236 -18.40 -6.72 1.45
C ILE A 236 -18.83 -5.32 1.01
N LEU A 237 -18.30 -4.90 -0.13
CA LEU A 237 -18.73 -3.69 -0.83
C LEU A 237 -19.43 -4.09 -2.13
N THR A 238 -20.61 -3.52 -2.39
CA THR A 238 -21.40 -3.90 -3.58
C THR A 238 -22.22 -2.72 -4.09
N ASP A 239 -22.56 -2.73 -5.36
CA ASP A 239 -23.57 -1.87 -5.97
C ASP A 239 -24.96 -2.51 -5.99
N SER A 240 -25.03 -3.81 -5.78
CA SER A 240 -26.30 -4.53 -5.71
C SER A 240 -27.07 -4.20 -4.42
N ARG A 241 -28.35 -3.94 -4.57
CA ARG A 241 -29.32 -3.78 -3.46
C ARG A 241 -30.19 -5.03 -3.28
N ASP A 242 -29.76 -6.15 -3.80
CA ASP A 242 -30.48 -7.40 -3.67
C ASP A 242 -30.37 -7.95 -2.24
N LEU A 243 -31.51 -7.94 -1.55
CA LEU A 243 -31.60 -8.42 -0.18
C LEU A 243 -31.33 -9.93 -0.03
N ALA A 244 -31.59 -10.71 -1.08
CA ALA A 244 -31.32 -12.15 -1.05
C ALA A 244 -29.82 -12.40 -1.04
N THR A 245 -29.08 -11.67 -1.86
CA THR A 245 -27.62 -11.70 -1.89
C THR A 245 -27.04 -11.23 -0.55
N GLU A 246 -27.51 -10.10 0.00
CA GLU A 246 -27.06 -9.63 1.32
C GLU A 246 -27.31 -10.69 2.39
N TYR A 247 -28.52 -11.29 2.42
CA TYR A 247 -28.87 -12.32 3.38
C TYR A 247 -27.94 -13.53 3.28
N GLN A 248 -27.63 -13.98 2.04
CA GLN A 248 -26.69 -15.08 1.82
C GLN A 248 -25.32 -14.78 2.41
N TYR A 249 -24.73 -13.61 2.10
CA TYR A 249 -23.41 -13.21 2.62
C TYR A 249 -23.40 -13.15 4.16
N ARG A 250 -24.48 -12.62 4.77
CA ARG A 250 -24.59 -12.56 6.23
C ARG A 250 -24.73 -13.95 6.86
N GLN A 251 -25.45 -14.87 6.24
CA GLN A 251 -25.58 -16.27 6.70
C GLN A 251 -24.23 -17.00 6.62
N GLU A 252 -23.44 -16.72 5.61
CA GLU A 252 -22.08 -17.24 5.47
C GLU A 252 -21.09 -16.63 6.46
N GLY A 253 -21.47 -15.57 7.19
CA GLY A 253 -20.70 -15.01 8.29
C GLY A 253 -19.69 -13.93 7.87
N VAL A 254 -20.00 -13.15 6.82
CA VAL A 254 -19.27 -11.90 6.57
C VAL A 254 -19.54 -10.92 7.71
N ASN A 255 -18.54 -10.13 8.05
CA ASN A 255 -18.59 -9.28 9.22
C ASN A 255 -19.42 -8.00 8.98
N ASP A 256 -19.42 -7.48 7.75
CA ASP A 256 -20.32 -6.41 7.34
C ASP A 256 -20.59 -6.43 5.83
N TYR A 257 -21.68 -5.76 5.43
CA TYR A 257 -22.11 -5.68 4.04
C TYR A 257 -22.61 -4.25 3.76
N LEU A 258 -21.97 -3.56 2.82
CA LEU A 258 -22.22 -2.17 2.50
C LEU A 258 -22.58 -2.02 1.02
N THR A 259 -23.68 -1.30 0.76
CA THR A 259 -24.13 -1.00 -0.61
C THR A 259 -23.68 0.37 -1.08
N SER A 260 -23.34 0.46 -2.35
CA SER A 260 -22.95 1.70 -3.01
C SER A 260 -24.14 2.68 -3.17
N PRO A 261 -23.92 4.02 -3.11
CA PRO A 261 -22.61 4.66 -2.91
C PRO A 261 -22.12 4.56 -1.48
N VAL A 262 -20.91 4.03 -1.31
CA VAL A 262 -20.33 3.87 0.03
C VAL A 262 -19.93 5.23 0.61
N ASN A 263 -20.49 5.55 1.76
CA ASN A 263 -20.12 6.75 2.52
C ASN A 263 -18.81 6.47 3.26
N ILE A 264 -17.70 7.09 2.81
CA ILE A 264 -16.35 6.86 3.36
C ILE A 264 -16.30 7.15 4.88
N PRO A 265 -16.80 8.25 5.42
CA PRO A 265 -16.91 8.48 6.86
C PRO A 265 -17.61 7.36 7.62
N GLU A 266 -18.69 6.82 7.09
CA GLU A 266 -19.44 5.72 7.69
C GLU A 266 -18.65 4.40 7.63
N LEU A 267 -18.00 4.10 6.49
CA LEU A 267 -17.11 2.95 6.36
C LEU A 267 -15.99 3.00 7.41
N ILE A 268 -15.32 4.15 7.55
CA ILE A 268 -14.26 4.35 8.55
C ILE A 268 -14.79 4.11 9.97
N ARG A 269 -15.97 4.63 10.30
CA ARG A 269 -16.58 4.45 11.60
C ARG A 269 -16.84 2.96 11.90
N ARG A 270 -17.35 2.21 10.94
CA ARG A 270 -17.62 0.78 11.06
C ARG A 270 -16.33 -0.03 11.23
N ILE A 271 -15.32 0.25 10.41
CA ILE A 271 -14.01 -0.42 10.50
C ILE A 271 -13.40 -0.19 11.88
N ARG A 272 -13.36 1.07 12.37
CA ARG A 272 -12.82 1.39 13.70
C ARG A 272 -13.57 0.68 14.81
N TYR A 273 -14.90 0.68 14.75
CA TYR A 273 -15.71 -0.02 15.73
C TYR A 273 -15.38 -1.50 15.78
N PHE A 274 -15.22 -2.10 14.58
CA PHE A 274 -14.92 -3.53 14.47
C PHE A 274 -13.51 -3.86 15.01
N ILE A 275 -12.48 -3.14 14.60
CA ILE A 275 -11.11 -3.34 15.08
C ILE A 275 -11.05 -3.18 16.61
N ALA A 276 -11.59 -2.09 17.15
CA ALA A 276 -11.63 -1.87 18.60
C ALA A 276 -12.41 -2.96 19.37
N SER A 277 -13.41 -3.60 18.75
CA SER A 277 -14.12 -4.72 19.35
C SER A 277 -13.28 -5.99 19.42
N GLN A 278 -12.46 -6.25 18.39
CA GLN A 278 -11.54 -7.39 18.33
C GLN A 278 -10.41 -7.25 19.37
N GLU A 279 -9.83 -6.07 19.49
CA GLU A 279 -8.80 -5.78 20.51
C GLU A 279 -9.30 -6.02 21.95
N ARG A 280 -10.56 -5.66 22.23
CA ARG A 280 -11.15 -5.90 23.55
C ARG A 280 -11.37 -7.39 23.85
N ILE A 281 -11.70 -8.18 22.84
CA ILE A 281 -11.87 -9.63 22.99
C ILE A 281 -10.51 -10.28 23.27
N GLN A 282 -9.48 -9.92 22.49
CA GLN A 282 -8.11 -10.43 22.65
C GLN A 282 -7.48 -10.04 24.01
N ALA A 283 -7.82 -8.85 24.54
CA ALA A 283 -7.33 -8.41 25.83
C ALA A 283 -8.05 -9.07 27.04
N ALA A 284 -9.17 -9.76 26.79
CA ALA A 284 -9.98 -10.45 27.81
C ALA A 284 -9.71 -11.95 27.89
N GLU A 285 -8.97 -12.52 26.93
CA GLU A 285 -8.46 -13.90 26.88
C GLU A 285 -7.06 -13.99 27.50
#